data_f5c1e11ae8b734d68a6d4053c3fcad3a
#
_entry.id   f5c1e11ae8b734d68a6d4053c3fcad3a
#
_cell.length_a   1.000
_cell.length_b   1.000
_cell.length_c   1.000
_cell.angle_alpha   90.00
_cell.angle_beta   90.00
_cell.angle_gamma   90.00
#
_symmetry.space_group_name_H-M   'P 1'
#
loop_
_entity.id
_entity.type
_entity.pdbx_description
1 polymer ?
#
loop_
_entity_poly.entity_id
_entity_poly.type
_entity_poly.pdbx_seq_one_letter_code
_entity_poly.pdbx_strand_id
1 'polypeptide(L)'
;MCTTFLALSLRAEGYSVFTNIEGSGTTTQLIRDTANSRMEKAGVQLVSLFSIVCDLMRDWRATPGAKEVLPYLDRYLPVYGMLARGHAAAIENGTVIPGEAGLITGQNGTVVL
;
A
#
# COMPACT_ATOMS: atom_id res chain seq x y z
N MET A 1 -10.64 11.86 -15.59
CA MET A 1 -11.29 13.16 -15.29
C MET A 1 -12.45 13.02 -14.31
N CYS A 2 -13.39 12.09 -14.48
CA CYS A 2 -14.53 11.94 -13.55
C CYS A 2 -14.13 11.74 -12.10
N THR A 3 -13.16 10.88 -11.83
CA THR A 3 -12.60 10.68 -10.48
C THR A 3 -12.05 11.97 -9.88
N THR A 4 -11.36 12.78 -10.71
CA THR A 4 -10.80 14.06 -10.27
C THR A 4 -11.90 15.02 -9.83
N PHE A 5 -12.95 15.19 -10.63
CA PHE A 5 -14.04 16.09 -10.28
C PHE A 5 -14.80 15.65 -9.03
N LEU A 6 -15.05 14.34 -8.90
CA LEU A 6 -15.65 13.78 -7.68
C LEU A 6 -14.78 14.06 -6.45
N ALA A 7 -13.47 13.77 -6.54
CA ALA A 7 -12.54 13.97 -5.45
C ALA A 7 -12.45 15.45 -5.02
N LEU A 8 -12.40 16.37 -5.99
CA LEU A 8 -12.39 17.82 -5.73
C LEU A 8 -13.68 18.28 -5.05
N SER A 9 -14.84 17.80 -5.52
CA SER A 9 -16.14 18.14 -4.93
C SER A 9 -16.24 17.66 -3.49
N LEU A 10 -15.86 16.41 -3.21
CA LEU A 10 -15.86 15.87 -1.86
C LEU A 10 -14.89 16.63 -0.95
N ARG A 11 -13.72 17.01 -1.48
CA ARG A 11 -12.77 17.81 -0.70
C ARG A 11 -13.31 19.19 -0.36
N ALA A 12 -14.03 19.83 -1.29
CA ALA A 12 -14.70 21.12 -1.07
C ALA A 12 -15.78 21.03 0.02
N GLU A 13 -16.45 19.89 0.13
CA GLU A 13 -17.43 19.60 1.20
C GLU A 13 -16.81 19.27 2.55
N GLY A 14 -15.46 19.26 2.67
CA GLY A 14 -14.75 19.04 3.92
C GLY A 14 -14.39 17.60 4.22
N TYR A 15 -14.60 16.66 3.30
CA TYR A 15 -14.20 15.27 3.48
C TYR A 15 -12.67 15.09 3.40
N SER A 16 -12.15 14.12 4.15
CA SER A 16 -10.81 13.58 3.89
C SER A 16 -10.91 12.62 2.71
N VAL A 17 -10.24 12.98 1.61
CA VAL A 17 -10.38 12.26 0.34
C VAL A 17 -9.08 11.57 -0.02
N PHE A 18 -9.17 10.27 -0.29
CA PHE A 18 -8.09 9.42 -0.78
C PHE A 18 -8.45 8.92 -2.17
N THR A 19 -7.52 8.98 -3.09
CA THR A 19 -7.74 8.50 -4.45
C THR A 19 -6.69 7.45 -4.80
N ASN A 20 -7.14 6.24 -5.13
CA ASN A 20 -6.27 5.21 -5.67
C ASN A 20 -5.88 5.57 -7.10
N ILE A 21 -4.59 5.82 -7.32
CA ILE A 21 -4.07 6.23 -8.63
C ILE A 21 -4.04 5.09 -9.66
N GLU A 22 -4.13 3.84 -9.22
CA GLU A 22 -4.16 2.65 -10.08
C GLU A 22 -5.58 2.26 -10.49
N GLY A 23 -6.60 2.78 -9.78
CA GLY A 23 -7.99 2.40 -9.95
C GLY A 23 -8.73 3.13 -11.08
N SER A 24 -8.09 4.06 -11.78
CA SER A 24 -8.72 4.87 -12.82
C SER A 24 -7.92 4.86 -14.11
N GLY A 25 -8.61 4.65 -15.22
CA GLY A 25 -8.03 4.75 -16.55
C GLY A 25 -7.87 6.19 -17.01
N THR A 26 -6.93 6.39 -17.92
CA THR A 26 -6.71 7.67 -18.59
C THR A 26 -6.28 7.42 -20.04
N THR A 27 -6.55 8.39 -20.92
CA THR A 27 -6.21 8.28 -22.34
C THR A 27 -4.79 8.71 -22.65
N THR A 28 -4.22 9.63 -21.86
CA THR A 28 -2.85 10.10 -22.04
C THR A 28 -2.15 10.29 -20.71
N GLN A 29 -0.83 10.23 -20.73
CA GLN A 29 0.00 10.51 -19.57
C GLN A 29 -0.17 11.97 -19.08
N LEU A 30 -0.28 12.90 -20.01
CA LEU A 30 -0.49 14.31 -19.67
C LEU A 30 -1.78 14.52 -18.87
N ILE A 31 -2.88 13.89 -19.29
CA ILE A 31 -4.17 13.98 -18.57
C ILE A 31 -4.04 13.36 -17.17
N ARG A 32 -3.36 12.21 -17.05
CA ARG A 32 -3.10 11.59 -15.76
C ARG A 32 -2.33 12.52 -14.83
N ASP A 33 -1.20 13.02 -15.28
CA ASP A 33 -0.28 13.79 -14.45
C ASP A 33 -0.88 15.13 -14.03
N THR A 34 -1.55 15.81 -14.93
CA THR A 34 -2.24 17.08 -14.63
C THR A 34 -3.43 16.88 -13.68
N ALA A 35 -4.21 15.81 -13.86
CA ALA A 35 -5.32 15.47 -12.98
C ALA A 35 -4.85 15.12 -11.57
N ASN A 36 -3.81 14.29 -11.44
CA ASN A 36 -3.21 13.93 -10.17
C ASN A 36 -2.63 15.15 -9.45
N SER A 37 -1.88 16.00 -10.16
CA SER A 37 -1.33 17.24 -9.61
C SER A 37 -2.42 18.16 -9.08
N ARG A 38 -3.54 18.28 -9.82
CA ARG A 38 -4.68 19.09 -9.40
C ARG A 38 -5.34 18.57 -8.13
N MET A 39 -5.54 17.27 -8.02
CA MET A 39 -6.09 16.63 -6.83
C MET A 39 -5.18 16.84 -5.62
N GLU A 40 -3.87 16.59 -5.78
CA GLU A 40 -2.88 16.75 -4.72
C GLU A 40 -2.84 18.18 -4.19
N LYS A 41 -2.82 19.18 -5.06
CA LYS A 41 -2.86 20.61 -4.68
C LYS A 41 -4.14 21.00 -3.95
N ALA A 42 -5.23 20.31 -4.17
CA ALA A 42 -6.50 20.53 -3.47
C ALA A 42 -6.57 19.81 -2.13
N GLY A 43 -5.53 19.07 -1.74
CA GLY A 43 -5.47 18.33 -0.48
C GLY A 43 -6.08 16.92 -0.54
N VAL A 44 -6.27 16.38 -1.74
CA VAL A 44 -6.62 14.97 -1.94
C VAL A 44 -5.36 14.12 -1.79
N GLN A 45 -5.44 13.05 -1.03
CA GLN A 45 -4.32 12.14 -0.86
C GLN A 45 -4.31 11.09 -1.98
N LEU A 46 -3.24 11.08 -2.76
CA LEU A 46 -3.04 10.09 -3.81
C LEU A 46 -2.31 8.89 -3.22
N VAL A 47 -2.91 7.72 -3.35
CA VAL A 47 -2.41 6.48 -2.74
C VAL A 47 -2.37 5.34 -3.74
N SER A 48 -1.45 4.42 -3.54
CA SER A 48 -1.41 3.16 -4.27
C SER A 48 -2.33 2.12 -3.64
N LEU A 49 -2.66 1.07 -4.38
CA LEU A 49 -3.37 -0.08 -3.84
C LEU A 49 -2.61 -0.68 -2.64
N PHE A 50 -1.30 -0.80 -2.75
CA PHE A 50 -0.48 -1.35 -1.67
C PHE A 50 -0.54 -0.50 -0.40
N SER A 51 -0.53 0.84 -0.53
CA SER A 51 -0.71 1.73 0.61
C SER A 51 -2.06 1.53 1.30
N ILE A 52 -3.14 1.38 0.52
CA ILE A 52 -4.48 1.11 1.07
C ILE A 52 -4.49 -0.21 1.84
N VAL A 53 -3.93 -1.27 1.25
CA VAL A 53 -3.85 -2.58 1.91
C VAL A 53 -3.07 -2.50 3.21
N CYS A 54 -1.93 -1.82 3.23
CA CYS A 54 -1.13 -1.63 4.44
C CYS A 54 -1.85 -0.80 5.50
N ASP A 55 -2.55 0.26 5.10
CA ASP A 55 -3.33 1.08 6.02
C ASP A 55 -4.48 0.32 6.68
N LEU A 56 -5.15 -0.54 5.93
CA LEU A 56 -6.23 -1.38 6.46
C LEU A 56 -5.72 -2.50 7.36
N MET A 57 -4.59 -3.10 6.98
CA MET A 57 -3.99 -4.20 7.74
C MET A 57 -3.30 -3.70 9.00
N ARG A 58 -2.51 -2.62 8.90
CA ARG A 58 -1.72 -1.99 9.96
C ARG A 58 -0.56 -2.83 10.48
N ASP A 59 -0.76 -4.10 10.71
CA ASP A 59 0.24 -5.02 11.29
C ASP A 59 0.11 -6.38 10.61
N TRP A 60 1.24 -6.91 10.13
CA TRP A 60 1.30 -8.23 9.49
C TRP A 60 0.86 -9.38 10.40
N ARG A 61 0.89 -9.16 11.71
CA ARG A 61 0.45 -10.11 12.75
C ARG A 61 -1.03 -10.01 13.06
N ALA A 62 -1.70 -8.99 12.57
CA ALA A 62 -3.13 -8.76 12.80
C ALA A 62 -4.01 -9.75 12.03
N THR A 63 -5.31 -9.64 12.22
CA THR A 63 -6.33 -10.32 11.41
C THR A 63 -7.30 -9.25 10.87
N PRO A 64 -7.32 -8.98 9.55
CA PRO A 64 -6.47 -9.58 8.53
C PRO A 64 -5.00 -9.16 8.63
N GLY A 65 -4.10 -10.08 8.30
CA GLY A 65 -2.66 -9.87 8.36
C GLY A 65 -1.94 -10.64 7.25
N ALA A 66 -0.72 -11.07 7.53
CA ALA A 66 0.11 -11.78 6.54
C ALA A 66 -0.61 -12.98 5.91
N LYS A 67 -1.31 -13.76 6.71
CA LYS A 67 -2.01 -14.98 6.26
C LYS A 67 -3.04 -14.70 5.17
N GLU A 68 -3.80 -13.63 5.29
CA GLU A 68 -4.85 -13.26 4.35
C GLU A 68 -4.33 -12.38 3.22
N VAL A 69 -3.36 -11.51 3.51
CA VAL A 69 -2.89 -10.47 2.59
C VAL A 69 -1.83 -10.99 1.62
N LEU A 70 -0.93 -11.88 2.05
CA LEU A 70 0.14 -12.39 1.17
C LEU A 70 -0.40 -13.12 -0.07
N PRO A 71 -1.42 -13.99 0.01
CA PRO A 71 -2.02 -14.60 -1.19
C PRO A 71 -2.65 -13.58 -2.14
N TYR A 72 -3.24 -12.54 -1.60
CA TYR A 72 -3.78 -11.43 -2.38
C TYR A 72 -2.68 -10.66 -3.10
N LEU A 73 -1.61 -10.32 -2.40
CA LEU A 73 -0.45 -9.63 -2.98
C LEU A 73 0.24 -10.48 -4.05
N ASP A 74 0.33 -11.78 -3.85
CA ASP A 74 0.90 -12.71 -4.83
C ASP A 74 0.13 -12.67 -6.16
N ARG A 75 -1.18 -12.50 -6.09
CA ARG A 75 -2.05 -12.42 -7.28
C ARG A 75 -2.03 -11.04 -7.93
N TYR A 76 -2.10 -9.96 -7.17
CA TYR A 76 -2.32 -8.61 -7.68
C TYR A 76 -1.07 -7.74 -7.70
N LEU A 77 -0.04 -8.11 -6.95
CA LEU A 77 1.28 -7.47 -6.93
C LEU A 77 2.38 -8.53 -7.01
N PRO A 78 2.55 -9.18 -8.20
CA PRO A 78 3.43 -10.34 -8.36
C PRO A 78 4.88 -10.09 -7.94
N VAL A 79 5.38 -8.87 -8.12
CA VAL A 79 6.76 -8.50 -7.71
C VAL A 79 6.91 -8.63 -6.20
N TYR A 80 5.94 -8.14 -5.44
CA TYR A 80 5.96 -8.27 -3.98
C TYR A 80 5.79 -9.73 -3.54
N GLY A 81 4.89 -10.47 -4.19
CA GLY A 81 4.70 -11.90 -3.93
C GLY A 81 5.99 -12.71 -4.17
N MET A 82 6.73 -12.38 -5.23
CA MET A 82 8.03 -13.00 -5.50
C MET A 82 9.06 -12.71 -4.40
N LEU A 83 9.14 -11.46 -3.93
CA LEU A 83 10.02 -11.08 -2.84
C LEU A 83 9.65 -11.78 -1.53
N ALA A 84 8.37 -11.86 -1.22
CA ALA A 84 7.87 -12.56 -0.02
C ALA A 84 8.19 -14.05 -0.05
N ARG A 85 8.03 -14.72 -1.19
CA ARG A 85 8.43 -16.14 -1.34
C ARG A 85 9.94 -16.34 -1.22
N GLY A 86 10.73 -15.44 -1.81
CA GLY A 86 12.18 -15.46 -1.68
C GLY A 86 12.63 -15.32 -0.23
N HIS A 87 12.01 -14.42 0.51
CA HIS A 87 12.26 -14.21 1.93
C HIS A 87 11.88 -15.47 2.75
N ALA A 88 10.70 -16.04 2.51
CA ALA A 88 10.28 -17.27 3.19
C ALA A 88 11.24 -18.42 2.93
N ALA A 89 11.67 -18.63 1.69
CA ALA A 89 12.64 -19.63 1.34
C ALA A 89 14.01 -19.39 2.01
N ALA A 90 14.44 -18.14 2.11
CA ALA A 90 15.68 -17.78 2.80
C ALA A 90 15.62 -18.10 4.31
N ILE A 91 14.47 -17.90 4.94
CA ILE A 91 14.24 -18.30 6.34
C ILE A 91 14.31 -19.81 6.49
N GLU A 92 13.63 -20.57 5.63
CA GLU A 92 13.65 -22.04 5.65
C GLU A 92 15.06 -22.62 5.47
N ASN A 93 15.86 -21.99 4.60
CA ASN A 93 17.25 -22.39 4.33
C ASN A 93 18.25 -21.87 5.38
N GLY A 94 17.81 -21.10 6.38
CA GLY A 94 18.66 -20.55 7.43
C GLY A 94 19.63 -19.48 6.98
N THR A 95 19.40 -18.87 5.81
CA THR A 95 20.23 -17.78 5.27
C THR A 95 19.83 -16.41 5.78
N VAL A 96 18.65 -16.29 6.37
CA VAL A 96 18.18 -15.09 7.08
C VAL A 96 18.23 -15.38 8.58
N ILE A 97 18.90 -14.50 9.32
CA ILE A 97 19.08 -14.67 10.75
C ILE A 97 17.76 -14.39 11.49
N PRO A 98 17.31 -15.29 12.39
CA PRO A 98 16.05 -15.12 13.13
C PRO A 98 15.93 -13.85 13.97
N GLY A 99 17.01 -13.10 14.18
CA GLY A 99 16.99 -11.80 14.84
C GLY A 99 16.10 -10.76 14.17
N GLU A 100 15.84 -10.93 12.87
CA GLU A 100 14.90 -10.11 12.14
C GLU A 100 13.46 -10.31 12.64
N ALA A 101 13.10 -11.51 13.03
CA ALA A 101 11.83 -11.79 13.69
C ALA A 101 11.72 -11.08 15.06
N GLY A 102 12.83 -10.94 15.77
CA GLY A 102 12.91 -10.16 17.03
C GLY A 102 12.75 -8.66 16.81
N LEU A 103 13.28 -8.12 15.72
CA LEU A 103 13.09 -6.72 15.33
C LEU A 103 11.64 -6.41 14.99
N ILE A 104 10.98 -7.32 14.29
CA ILE A 104 9.58 -7.19 13.90
C ILE A 104 8.64 -7.45 15.09
N THR A 105 8.99 -8.39 15.97
CA THR A 105 8.13 -8.77 17.10
C THR A 105 8.33 -7.92 18.35
N GLY A 106 9.30 -7.01 18.35
CA GLY A 106 9.50 -6.07 19.45
C GLY A 106 9.76 -6.73 20.80
N GLN A 107 10.69 -7.67 20.87
CA GLN A 107 11.04 -8.33 22.15
C GLN A 107 11.45 -7.35 23.26
N ASN A 108 11.72 -6.08 22.90
CA ASN A 108 12.10 -5.03 23.84
C ASN A 108 11.23 -3.76 23.72
N GLY A 109 10.08 -3.82 23.08
CA GLY A 109 9.18 -2.66 22.94
C GLY A 109 9.71 -1.51 22.08
N THR A 110 10.82 -1.70 21.39
CA THR A 110 11.41 -0.69 20.51
C THR A 110 11.15 -1.11 19.06
N VAL A 111 10.33 -0.32 18.36
CA VAL A 111 10.20 -0.43 16.90
C VAL A 111 11.40 0.30 16.30
N VAL A 112 12.30 -0.44 15.67
CA VAL A 112 13.35 0.14 14.82
C VAL A 112 12.82 0.16 13.39
N LEU A 113 12.53 1.37 12.89
CA LEU A 113 12.19 1.61 11.49
C LEU A 113 13.46 1.75 10.67
#